data_e1f2c35c459264a8881ff6b6f4a57432
#
_entry.id   e1f2c35c459264a8881ff6b6f4a57432
#
_cell.length_a   1.000
_cell.length_b   1.000
_cell.length_c   1.000
_cell.angle_alpha   90.00
_cell.angle_beta   90.00
_cell.angle_gamma   90.00
#
_symmetry.space_group_name_H-M   'P 1'
#
loop_
_entity.id
_entity.type
_entity.pdbx_description
1 polymer ?
#
loop_
_entity_poly.entity_id
_entity_poly.type
_entity_poly.pdbx_seq_one_letter_code
_entity_poly.pdbx_strand_id
1 'polypeptide(L)'
;MRFQFLGTAAAEAMPAIFCECEICKHAWEHGGKDVRRRASYLIDDDTLIDFGPDINWQINAFRIDLTKIKRIIFTHPHADHLDAIELYWRTWFSRVSKNINVFGCDTVEAQIKRGIAAYQEKPVEMKDLKINFIPYDHGVEVTDEDMTILPLKADHPSAKKPVFPIIRRNGKTILVMNDTGYPFEEDWELIEKEKFDLVTIDTTMALVEPDCRRNHMGVNVVAEVAERLRAKGCLKENCRIVSTHISHNSLARHADLEAFFTPRGIEVAYDGMIVEI
;
A
#
# COMPACT_ATOMS: atom_id res chain seq x y z
N MET A 1 -6.84 -16.78 1.17
CA MET A 1 -6.06 -15.71 0.51
C MET A 1 -5.05 -15.21 1.52
N ARG A 2 -3.81 -15.11 1.11
CA ARG A 2 -2.68 -14.66 1.93
C ARG A 2 -2.35 -13.21 1.59
N PHE A 3 -2.26 -12.35 2.60
CA PHE A 3 -1.85 -10.96 2.46
C PHE A 3 -0.56 -10.73 3.25
N GLN A 4 0.51 -10.30 2.60
CA GLN A 4 1.80 -10.05 3.23
C GLN A 4 2.19 -8.59 3.12
N PHE A 5 2.54 -7.99 4.24
CA PHE A 5 3.11 -6.65 4.32
C PHE A 5 4.61 -6.72 4.00
N LEU A 6 5.03 -6.23 2.84
CA LEU A 6 6.44 -6.21 2.45
C LEU A 6 7.17 -4.99 3.03
N GLY A 7 6.43 -3.90 3.17
CA GLY A 7 6.85 -2.67 3.81
C GLY A 7 5.66 -1.97 4.45
N THR A 8 5.89 -1.27 5.54
CA THR A 8 4.84 -0.70 6.40
C THR A 8 5.10 0.76 6.78
N ALA A 9 6.13 1.38 6.21
CA ALA A 9 6.44 2.81 6.42
C ALA A 9 5.82 3.71 5.36
N ALA A 10 5.75 4.99 5.69
CA ALA A 10 5.56 6.11 4.78
C ALA A 10 6.81 6.34 3.90
N ALA A 11 6.79 7.40 3.10
CA ALA A 11 7.77 7.71 2.05
C ALA A 11 9.24 7.68 2.46
N GLU A 12 9.54 8.08 3.68
CA GLU A 12 10.90 8.20 4.19
C GLU A 12 11.50 6.91 4.76
N ALA A 13 10.68 5.84 4.92
CA ALA A 13 11.05 4.62 5.63
C ALA A 13 11.38 4.86 7.12
N MET A 14 11.75 3.82 7.88
CA MET A 14 12.16 3.93 9.28
C MET A 14 13.25 2.89 9.58
N PRO A 15 14.45 3.29 10.01
CA PRO A 15 14.91 4.67 10.17
C PRO A 15 15.04 5.41 8.84
N ALA A 16 14.69 6.71 8.84
CA ALA A 16 14.80 7.56 7.65
C ALA A 16 16.25 7.96 7.39
N ILE A 17 16.60 8.17 6.11
CA ILE A 17 17.96 8.52 5.68
C ILE A 17 18.35 9.87 6.28
N PHE A 18 19.54 9.95 6.90
CA PHE A 18 20.09 11.13 7.59
C PHE A 18 19.26 11.66 8.76
N CYS A 19 18.29 10.90 9.27
CA CYS A 19 17.44 11.34 10.36
C CYS A 19 18.06 11.04 11.74
N GLU A 20 18.09 12.05 12.61
CA GLU A 20 18.63 11.98 13.97
C GLU A 20 17.52 11.99 15.07
N CYS A 21 16.26 11.84 14.68
CA CYS A 21 15.17 11.83 15.64
C CYS A 21 15.21 10.58 16.53
N GLU A 22 14.56 10.67 17.69
CA GLU A 22 14.56 9.59 18.70
C GLU A 22 13.94 8.28 18.17
N ILE A 23 12.95 8.37 17.29
CA ILE A 23 12.33 7.18 16.67
C ILE A 23 13.32 6.47 15.74
N CYS A 24 14.05 7.22 14.90
CA CYS A 24 15.06 6.64 14.02
C CYS A 24 16.25 6.07 14.80
N LYS A 25 16.71 6.75 15.85
CA LYS A 25 17.76 6.23 16.74
C LYS A 25 17.31 4.93 17.40
N HIS A 26 16.08 4.92 17.96
CA HIS A 26 15.51 3.71 18.55
C HIS A 26 15.47 2.55 17.55
N ALA A 27 15.01 2.80 16.33
CA ALA A 27 14.95 1.79 15.27
C ALA A 27 16.35 1.24 14.90
N TRP A 28 17.39 2.10 14.87
CA TRP A 28 18.78 1.68 14.66
C TRP A 28 19.32 0.80 15.80
N GLU A 29 19.02 1.17 17.05
CA GLU A 29 19.55 0.50 18.24
C GLU A 29 18.87 -0.84 18.50
N HIS A 30 17.55 -0.93 18.26
CA HIS A 30 16.75 -2.09 18.66
C HIS A 30 16.30 -2.97 17.49
N GLY A 31 16.19 -2.41 16.29
CA GLY A 31 15.75 -3.18 15.12
C GLY A 31 14.30 -3.66 15.22
N GLY A 32 14.06 -4.88 14.72
CA GLY A 32 12.76 -5.56 14.85
C GLY A 32 11.63 -4.85 14.10
N LYS A 33 10.46 -4.74 14.75
CA LYS A 33 9.26 -4.17 14.16
C LYS A 33 9.32 -2.64 13.96
N ASP A 34 10.30 -1.97 14.55
CA ASP A 34 10.55 -0.54 14.36
C ASP A 34 11.36 -0.24 13.11
N VAL A 35 11.96 -1.24 12.47
CA VAL A 35 12.60 -1.09 11.15
C VAL A 35 11.58 -1.36 10.06
N ARG A 36 11.25 -0.34 9.27
CA ARG A 36 10.17 -0.39 8.29
C ARG A 36 10.63 0.12 6.93
N ARG A 37 10.28 -0.61 5.89
CA ARG A 37 10.44 -0.21 4.47
C ARG A 37 9.18 0.46 3.97
N ARG A 38 9.30 1.21 2.87
CA ARG A 38 8.17 1.87 2.20
C ARG A 38 7.08 0.88 1.85
N ALA A 39 5.83 1.33 1.95
CA ALA A 39 4.66 0.49 1.83
C ALA A 39 4.61 -0.28 0.49
N SER A 40 4.44 -1.56 0.59
CA SER A 40 4.16 -2.49 -0.51
C SER A 40 3.56 -3.76 0.05
N TYR A 41 2.65 -4.40 -0.68
CA TYR A 41 1.96 -5.60 -0.21
C TYR A 41 1.91 -6.67 -1.28
N LEU A 42 1.87 -7.94 -0.83
CA LEU A 42 1.74 -9.10 -1.71
C LEU A 42 0.46 -9.86 -1.36
N ILE A 43 -0.41 -10.04 -2.34
CA ILE A 43 -1.59 -10.90 -2.26
C ILE A 43 -1.25 -12.23 -2.92
N ASP A 44 -1.41 -13.32 -2.17
CA ASP A 44 -0.96 -14.65 -2.54
C ASP A 44 0.51 -14.60 -3.02
N ASP A 45 0.83 -15.21 -4.16
CA ASP A 45 2.19 -15.15 -4.72
C ASP A 45 2.23 -14.38 -6.06
N ASP A 46 1.13 -13.74 -6.48
CA ASP A 46 0.97 -13.29 -7.85
C ASP A 46 0.53 -11.84 -8.06
N THR A 47 0.18 -11.12 -6.99
CA THR A 47 -0.30 -9.74 -7.10
C THR A 47 0.39 -8.82 -6.10
N LEU A 48 1.06 -7.79 -6.59
CA LEU A 48 1.64 -6.72 -5.79
C LEU A 48 0.70 -5.51 -5.72
N ILE A 49 0.64 -4.87 -4.56
CA ILE A 49 0.12 -3.51 -4.41
C ILE A 49 1.32 -2.62 -4.14
N ASP A 50 1.56 -1.68 -5.03
CA ASP A 50 2.71 -0.81 -5.14
C ASP A 50 4.05 -1.54 -5.34
N PHE A 51 4.95 -0.90 -6.07
CA PHE A 51 6.24 -1.42 -6.46
C PHE A 51 7.27 -0.29 -6.32
N GLY A 52 7.62 0.01 -5.08
CA GLY A 52 8.50 1.11 -4.71
C GLY A 52 9.99 0.73 -4.69
N PRO A 53 10.87 1.67 -4.32
CA PRO A 53 12.33 1.51 -4.41
C PRO A 53 12.90 0.47 -3.44
N ASP A 54 12.17 0.04 -2.42
CA ASP A 54 12.62 -0.97 -1.47
C ASP A 54 12.35 -2.41 -1.94
N ILE A 55 11.74 -2.59 -3.13
CA ILE A 55 11.30 -3.90 -3.63
C ILE A 55 12.45 -4.92 -3.68
N ASN A 56 13.65 -4.53 -4.09
CA ASN A 56 14.79 -5.44 -4.17
C ASN A 56 15.16 -5.99 -2.78
N TRP A 57 15.16 -5.15 -1.76
CA TRP A 57 15.38 -5.60 -0.39
C TRP A 57 14.23 -6.49 0.10
N GLN A 58 12.99 -6.11 -0.14
CA GLN A 58 11.79 -6.83 0.29
C GLN A 58 11.75 -8.26 -0.25
N ILE A 59 12.02 -8.44 -1.56
CA ILE A 59 12.04 -9.78 -2.18
C ILE A 59 13.16 -10.67 -1.62
N ASN A 60 14.32 -10.10 -1.35
CA ASN A 60 15.43 -10.85 -0.78
C ASN A 60 15.19 -11.24 0.68
N ALA A 61 14.69 -10.30 1.49
CA ALA A 61 14.41 -10.53 2.90
C ALA A 61 13.31 -11.58 3.12
N PHE A 62 12.26 -11.56 2.29
CA PHE A 62 11.11 -12.44 2.44
C PHE A 62 11.09 -13.61 1.45
N ARG A 63 12.14 -13.77 0.64
CA ARG A 63 12.31 -14.84 -0.36
C ARG A 63 11.14 -14.92 -1.34
N ILE A 64 10.73 -13.78 -1.90
CA ILE A 64 9.62 -13.67 -2.82
C ILE A 64 10.12 -13.90 -4.25
N ASP A 65 9.47 -14.81 -4.95
CA ASP A 65 9.74 -15.09 -6.36
C ASP A 65 8.87 -14.21 -7.26
N LEU A 66 9.42 -13.07 -7.71
CA LEU A 66 8.69 -12.16 -8.62
C LEU A 66 8.43 -12.73 -10.01
N THR A 67 8.98 -13.88 -10.38
CA THR A 67 8.63 -14.54 -11.66
C THR A 67 7.19 -15.05 -11.69
N LYS A 68 6.57 -15.19 -10.51
CA LYS A 68 5.16 -15.57 -10.35
C LYS A 68 4.20 -14.40 -10.50
N ILE A 69 4.68 -13.17 -10.37
CA ILE A 69 3.83 -11.98 -10.40
C ILE A 69 3.14 -11.85 -11.76
N LYS A 70 1.83 -11.74 -11.70
CA LYS A 70 0.93 -11.50 -12.84
C LYS A 70 0.44 -10.06 -12.85
N ARG A 71 0.28 -9.43 -11.67
CA ARG A 71 -0.38 -8.14 -11.47
C ARG A 71 0.42 -7.22 -10.57
N ILE A 72 0.43 -5.93 -10.91
CA ILE A 72 0.84 -4.85 -10.01
C ILE A 72 -0.30 -3.82 -10.01
N ILE A 73 -0.80 -3.48 -8.82
CA ILE A 73 -1.83 -2.47 -8.60
C ILE A 73 -1.15 -1.25 -7.98
N PHE A 74 -1.11 -0.13 -8.69
CA PHE A 74 -0.54 1.10 -8.16
C PHE A 74 -1.61 2.00 -7.56
N THR A 75 -1.41 2.44 -6.33
CA THR A 75 -2.30 3.38 -5.65
C THR A 75 -2.15 4.79 -6.22
N HIS A 76 -0.92 5.22 -6.50
CA HIS A 76 -0.60 6.55 -7.05
C HIS A 76 0.87 6.62 -7.53
N PRO A 77 1.28 7.70 -8.24
CA PRO A 77 2.59 7.76 -8.89
C PRO A 77 3.74 8.34 -8.05
N HIS A 78 3.63 8.43 -6.71
CA HIS A 78 4.76 8.90 -5.89
C HIS A 78 5.93 7.92 -5.92
N ALA A 79 7.14 8.44 -5.72
CA ALA A 79 8.38 7.68 -5.89
C ALA A 79 8.59 6.59 -4.81
N ASP A 80 7.93 6.67 -3.69
CA ASP A 80 7.93 5.64 -2.65
C ASP A 80 7.05 4.44 -2.99
N HIS A 81 6.07 4.62 -3.88
CA HIS A 81 5.17 3.58 -4.36
C HIS A 81 5.51 3.04 -5.74
N LEU A 82 6.27 3.80 -6.55
CA LEU A 82 6.54 3.47 -7.94
C LEU A 82 8.02 3.64 -8.28
N ASP A 83 8.72 2.53 -8.52
CA ASP A 83 10.05 2.52 -9.11
C ASP A 83 10.00 2.14 -10.60
N ALA A 84 10.01 3.16 -11.45
CA ALA A 84 9.98 2.98 -12.90
C ALA A 84 11.27 2.33 -13.44
N ILE A 85 12.40 2.51 -12.77
CA ILE A 85 13.69 2.02 -13.24
C ILE A 85 13.80 0.51 -13.04
N GLU A 86 13.34 -0.02 -11.90
CA GLU A 86 13.29 -1.48 -11.70
C GLU A 86 12.33 -2.16 -12.69
N LEU A 87 11.21 -1.51 -13.05
CA LEU A 87 10.32 -2.00 -14.12
C LEU A 87 11.01 -2.03 -15.50
N TYR A 88 11.86 -1.04 -15.78
CA TYR A 88 12.67 -0.99 -17.01
C TYR A 88 13.73 -2.09 -17.02
N TRP A 89 14.50 -2.22 -15.92
CA TRP A 89 15.55 -3.23 -15.81
C TRP A 89 14.99 -4.65 -15.88
N ARG A 90 13.77 -4.87 -15.45
CA ARG A 90 13.06 -6.14 -15.61
C ARG A 90 13.12 -6.67 -17.05
N THR A 91 13.00 -5.82 -18.05
CA THR A 91 13.01 -6.23 -19.45
C THR A 91 14.38 -6.10 -20.12
N TRP A 92 15.23 -5.23 -19.63
CA TRP A 92 16.52 -4.96 -20.23
C TRP A 92 17.64 -5.86 -19.71
N PHE A 93 17.67 -6.11 -18.42
CA PHE A 93 18.72 -6.91 -17.79
C PHE A 93 18.27 -8.29 -17.34
N SER A 94 16.98 -8.55 -17.21
CA SER A 94 16.43 -9.81 -16.79
C SER A 94 15.86 -10.63 -17.95
N ARG A 95 15.86 -11.96 -17.83
CA ARG A 95 15.31 -12.88 -18.84
C ARG A 95 13.81 -13.08 -18.63
N VAL A 96 13.03 -12.03 -18.85
CA VAL A 96 11.58 -12.05 -18.66
C VAL A 96 10.88 -12.66 -19.88
N SER A 97 10.06 -13.67 -19.66
CA SER A 97 9.29 -14.36 -20.69
C SER A 97 7.84 -13.90 -20.80
N LYS A 98 7.26 -13.37 -19.70
CA LYS A 98 5.81 -13.07 -19.59
C LYS A 98 5.54 -11.58 -19.48
N ASN A 99 4.40 -11.16 -20.02
CA ASN A 99 3.81 -9.88 -19.68
C ASN A 99 3.25 -9.91 -18.24
N ILE A 100 3.16 -8.73 -17.63
CA ILE A 100 2.41 -8.51 -16.40
C ILE A 100 1.31 -7.48 -16.65
N ASN A 101 0.20 -7.61 -15.95
CA ASN A 101 -0.87 -6.62 -15.94
C ASN A 101 -0.55 -5.56 -14.90
N VAL A 102 -0.57 -4.30 -15.29
CA VAL A 102 -0.32 -3.16 -14.39
C VAL A 102 -1.55 -2.30 -14.37
N PHE A 103 -2.12 -2.13 -13.18
CA PHE A 103 -3.30 -1.32 -12.93
C PHE A 103 -2.90 0.01 -12.30
N GLY A 104 -3.45 1.09 -12.80
CA GLY A 104 -3.18 2.42 -12.27
C GLY A 104 -3.97 3.49 -13.02
N CYS A 105 -4.05 4.69 -12.46
CA CYS A 105 -4.57 5.83 -13.18
C CYS A 105 -3.57 6.26 -14.30
N ASP A 106 -4.04 7.09 -15.22
CA ASP A 106 -3.24 7.62 -16.33
C ASP A 106 -1.94 8.31 -15.89
N THR A 107 -1.93 8.88 -14.69
CA THR A 107 -0.73 9.53 -14.12
C THR A 107 0.34 8.52 -13.70
N VAL A 108 -0.03 7.28 -13.35
CA VAL A 108 0.90 6.17 -13.09
C VAL A 108 1.62 5.79 -14.38
N GLU A 109 0.87 5.55 -15.48
CA GLU A 109 1.48 5.26 -16.79
C GLU A 109 2.42 6.37 -17.23
N ALA A 110 1.98 7.62 -17.11
CA ALA A 110 2.79 8.78 -17.46
C ALA A 110 4.06 8.88 -16.61
N GLN A 111 4.00 8.54 -15.32
CA GLN A 111 5.17 8.53 -14.44
C GLN A 111 6.16 7.42 -14.80
N ILE A 112 5.70 6.22 -15.11
CA ILE A 112 6.55 5.11 -15.58
C ILE A 112 7.29 5.55 -16.85
N LYS A 113 6.57 6.03 -17.86
CA LYS A 113 7.15 6.49 -19.14
C LYS A 113 8.15 7.62 -18.93
N ARG A 114 7.81 8.62 -18.11
CA ARG A 114 8.67 9.79 -17.84
C ARG A 114 9.95 9.40 -17.09
N GLY A 115 9.84 8.58 -16.05
CA GLY A 115 10.99 8.14 -15.27
C GLY A 115 12.00 7.35 -16.12
N ILE A 116 11.52 6.45 -16.95
CA ILE A 116 12.37 5.67 -17.85
C ILE A 116 12.96 6.55 -18.96
N ALA A 117 12.15 7.44 -19.58
CA ALA A 117 12.63 8.33 -20.61
C ALA A 117 13.73 9.27 -20.09
N ALA A 118 13.62 9.75 -18.85
CA ALA A 118 14.68 10.55 -18.21
C ALA A 118 15.96 9.75 -17.98
N TYR A 119 15.86 8.46 -17.67
CA TYR A 119 17.01 7.58 -17.43
C TYR A 119 17.74 7.19 -18.71
N GLN A 120 17.03 6.80 -19.77
CA GLN A 120 17.62 6.28 -21.03
C GLN A 120 17.70 7.31 -22.14
N GLU A 121 17.24 8.55 -21.91
CA GLU A 121 17.18 9.65 -22.88
C GLU A 121 16.34 9.33 -24.15
N LYS A 122 15.40 8.40 -24.04
CA LYS A 122 14.51 7.96 -25.13
C LYS A 122 13.13 7.65 -24.57
N PRO A 123 12.06 7.91 -25.35
CA PRO A 123 10.71 7.49 -24.99
C PRO A 123 10.61 5.96 -24.92
N VAL A 124 9.68 5.47 -24.12
CA VAL A 124 9.35 4.05 -23.97
C VAL A 124 7.84 3.85 -24.04
N GLU A 125 7.43 2.73 -24.64
CA GLU A 125 6.05 2.29 -24.62
C GLU A 125 5.87 1.10 -23.66
N MET A 126 4.69 0.98 -23.05
CA MET A 126 4.42 -0.07 -22.06
C MET A 126 4.65 -1.49 -22.61
N LYS A 127 4.35 -1.70 -23.90
CA LYS A 127 4.62 -2.98 -24.59
C LYS A 127 6.11 -3.35 -24.60
N ASP A 128 7.01 -2.35 -24.68
CA ASP A 128 8.45 -2.57 -24.69
C ASP A 128 8.95 -3.07 -23.32
N LEU A 129 8.19 -2.75 -22.27
CA LEU A 129 8.40 -3.23 -20.90
C LEU A 129 7.71 -4.58 -20.63
N LYS A 130 7.09 -5.22 -21.62
CA LYS A 130 6.20 -6.38 -21.44
C LYS A 130 5.14 -6.13 -20.35
N ILE A 131 4.54 -4.95 -20.38
CA ILE A 131 3.47 -4.51 -19.49
C ILE A 131 2.20 -4.32 -20.32
N ASN A 132 1.11 -4.96 -19.88
CA ASN A 132 -0.24 -4.62 -20.26
C ASN A 132 -0.76 -3.61 -19.25
N PHE A 133 -0.76 -2.33 -19.62
CA PHE A 133 -1.30 -1.30 -18.75
C PHE A 133 -2.83 -1.27 -18.85
N ILE A 134 -3.50 -1.38 -17.70
CA ILE A 134 -4.96 -1.38 -17.58
C ILE A 134 -5.34 -0.15 -16.76
N PRO A 135 -5.82 0.91 -17.41
CA PRO A 135 -6.21 2.11 -16.70
C PRO A 135 -7.45 1.85 -15.86
N TYR A 136 -7.49 2.49 -14.70
CA TYR A 136 -8.69 2.54 -13.86
C TYR A 136 -8.99 3.98 -13.41
N ASP A 137 -10.24 4.25 -13.10
CA ASP A 137 -10.71 5.50 -12.56
C ASP A 137 -11.50 5.25 -11.28
N HIS A 138 -11.59 6.28 -10.41
CA HIS A 138 -12.35 6.27 -9.17
C HIS A 138 -13.79 5.76 -9.38
N GLY A 139 -14.21 4.83 -8.53
CA GLY A 139 -15.55 4.26 -8.53
C GLY A 139 -15.87 3.31 -9.69
N VAL A 140 -14.91 3.06 -10.61
CA VAL A 140 -15.11 2.17 -11.76
C VAL A 140 -14.42 0.84 -11.51
N GLU A 141 -15.19 -0.22 -11.40
CA GLU A 141 -14.68 -1.57 -11.16
C GLU A 141 -13.95 -2.14 -12.37
N VAL A 142 -12.80 -2.76 -12.15
CA VAL A 142 -12.01 -3.46 -13.16
C VAL A 142 -11.82 -4.91 -12.73
N THR A 143 -12.05 -5.85 -13.67
CA THR A 143 -11.87 -7.28 -13.44
C THR A 143 -10.72 -7.83 -14.26
N ASP A 144 -9.89 -8.67 -13.64
CA ASP A 144 -8.80 -9.42 -14.27
C ASP A 144 -8.77 -10.85 -13.74
N GLU A 145 -9.12 -11.80 -14.60
CA GLU A 145 -9.26 -13.22 -14.26
C GLU A 145 -10.16 -13.44 -13.03
N ASP A 146 -9.56 -13.82 -11.90
CA ASP A 146 -10.21 -14.15 -10.63
C ASP A 146 -10.28 -12.98 -9.63
N MET A 147 -9.83 -11.80 -10.04
CA MET A 147 -9.72 -10.61 -9.19
C MET A 147 -10.55 -9.45 -9.72
N THR A 148 -11.22 -8.76 -8.82
CA THR A 148 -11.92 -7.50 -9.09
C THR A 148 -11.33 -6.40 -8.22
N ILE A 149 -11.05 -5.24 -8.81
CA ILE A 149 -10.47 -4.07 -8.18
C ILE A 149 -11.46 -2.92 -8.32
N LEU A 150 -11.90 -2.34 -7.20
CA LEU A 150 -12.69 -1.11 -7.16
C LEU A 150 -11.82 -0.01 -6.55
N PRO A 151 -11.26 0.91 -7.36
CA PRO A 151 -10.46 2.03 -6.85
C PRO A 151 -11.37 3.10 -6.24
N LEU A 152 -11.11 3.48 -4.99
CA LEU A 152 -11.76 4.56 -4.28
C LEU A 152 -10.83 5.77 -4.21
N LYS A 153 -11.39 6.97 -4.04
CA LYS A 153 -10.63 8.20 -4.05
C LYS A 153 -9.86 8.40 -2.74
N ALA A 154 -8.55 8.52 -2.80
CA ALA A 154 -7.76 8.85 -1.64
C ALA A 154 -7.73 10.37 -1.39
N ASP A 155 -7.84 10.77 -0.12
CA ASP A 155 -7.56 12.14 0.31
C ASP A 155 -6.05 12.32 0.47
N HIS A 156 -5.34 12.46 -0.67
CA HIS A 156 -3.89 12.62 -0.73
C HIS A 156 -3.54 13.70 -1.76
N PRO A 157 -3.69 14.99 -1.39
CA PRO A 157 -3.67 16.11 -2.34
C PRO A 157 -2.32 16.36 -3.01
N SER A 158 -1.22 15.83 -2.50
CA SER A 158 0.11 15.90 -3.15
C SER A 158 0.23 14.99 -4.36
N ALA A 159 -0.60 13.95 -4.46
CA ALA A 159 -0.65 13.03 -5.60
C ALA A 159 -1.73 13.44 -6.62
N LYS A 160 -1.51 13.04 -7.87
CA LYS A 160 -2.52 13.19 -8.91
C LYS A 160 -3.34 11.90 -9.01
N LYS A 161 -4.67 12.02 -8.89
CA LYS A 161 -5.62 10.90 -8.95
C LYS A 161 -5.23 9.73 -8.02
N PRO A 162 -4.94 9.99 -6.73
CA PRO A 162 -4.59 8.92 -5.80
C PRO A 162 -5.83 8.09 -5.49
N VAL A 163 -5.63 6.79 -5.31
CA VAL A 163 -6.71 5.87 -4.95
C VAL A 163 -6.27 4.89 -3.86
N PHE A 164 -7.25 4.34 -3.16
CA PHE A 164 -7.09 3.14 -2.35
C PHE A 164 -8.11 2.08 -2.80
N PRO A 165 -7.71 0.81 -3.00
CA PRO A 165 -8.58 -0.18 -3.62
C PRO A 165 -9.40 -0.99 -2.62
N ILE A 166 -10.62 -1.37 -3.03
CA ILE A 166 -11.29 -2.58 -2.58
C ILE A 166 -10.92 -3.69 -3.57
N ILE A 167 -10.43 -4.81 -3.06
CA ILE A 167 -10.02 -5.96 -3.86
C ILE A 167 -10.86 -7.18 -3.46
N ARG A 168 -11.48 -7.82 -4.46
CA ARG A 168 -12.23 -9.06 -4.29
C ARG A 168 -11.57 -10.18 -5.07
N ARG A 169 -11.35 -11.31 -4.42
CA ARG A 169 -10.76 -12.51 -5.02
C ARG A 169 -11.20 -13.76 -4.26
N ASN A 170 -11.63 -14.79 -4.95
CA ASN A 170 -11.98 -16.10 -4.34
C ASN A 170 -12.96 -16.00 -3.14
N GLY A 171 -13.96 -15.11 -3.21
CA GLY A 171 -14.95 -14.89 -2.14
C GLY A 171 -14.43 -14.10 -0.93
N LYS A 172 -13.18 -13.61 -0.99
CA LYS A 172 -12.57 -12.73 0.00
C LYS A 172 -12.58 -11.28 -0.48
N THR A 173 -12.72 -10.35 0.46
CA THR A 173 -12.74 -8.91 0.18
C THR A 173 -11.77 -8.20 1.11
N ILE A 174 -10.89 -7.38 0.53
CA ILE A 174 -9.89 -6.60 1.26
C ILE A 174 -10.11 -5.12 0.96
N LEU A 175 -10.01 -4.27 1.98
CA LEU A 175 -9.92 -2.82 1.85
C LEU A 175 -8.51 -2.38 2.19
N VAL A 176 -7.83 -1.70 1.25
CA VAL A 176 -6.44 -1.27 1.43
C VAL A 176 -6.37 0.26 1.41
N MET A 177 -6.54 0.88 2.58
CA MET A 177 -6.48 2.34 2.75
C MET A 177 -5.05 2.78 3.05
N ASN A 178 -4.27 3.03 2.01
CA ASN A 178 -2.93 3.61 2.09
C ASN A 178 -2.95 5.04 1.55
N ASP A 179 -2.07 5.88 2.09
CA ASP A 179 -1.89 7.26 1.66
C ASP A 179 -3.22 8.01 1.48
N THR A 180 -4.00 8.00 2.52
CA THR A 180 -5.28 8.68 2.53
C THR A 180 -5.62 9.23 3.91
N GLY A 181 -6.27 10.39 3.92
CA GLY A 181 -7.03 10.83 5.07
C GLY A 181 -8.33 10.03 5.23
N TYR A 182 -9.22 10.54 6.06
CA TYR A 182 -10.55 9.95 6.27
C TYR A 182 -11.32 9.89 4.95
N PRO A 183 -11.89 8.74 4.58
CA PRO A 183 -12.58 8.56 3.30
C PRO A 183 -13.70 9.60 3.09
N PHE A 184 -13.88 10.03 1.84
CA PHE A 184 -15.01 10.90 1.48
C PHE A 184 -16.34 10.16 1.63
N GLU A 185 -17.44 10.88 1.84
CA GLU A 185 -18.74 10.24 2.02
C GLU A 185 -19.20 9.45 0.77
N GLU A 186 -18.81 9.89 -0.42
CA GLU A 186 -19.04 9.15 -1.67
C GLU A 186 -18.36 7.79 -1.69
N ASP A 187 -17.17 7.67 -1.08
CA ASP A 187 -16.45 6.41 -0.94
C ASP A 187 -17.05 5.54 0.18
N TRP A 188 -17.51 6.16 1.26
CA TRP A 188 -18.26 5.45 2.29
C TRP A 188 -19.51 4.77 1.75
N GLU A 189 -20.24 5.38 0.80
CA GLU A 189 -21.39 4.76 0.15
C GLU A 189 -21.03 3.45 -0.60
N LEU A 190 -19.77 3.33 -1.07
CA LEU A 190 -19.26 2.12 -1.70
C LEU A 190 -18.71 1.12 -0.66
N ILE A 191 -17.96 1.59 0.31
CA ILE A 191 -17.39 0.79 1.41
C ILE A 191 -18.50 0.10 2.20
N GLU A 192 -19.58 0.82 2.53
CA GLU A 192 -20.68 0.29 3.36
C GLU A 192 -21.53 -0.80 2.66
N LYS A 193 -21.34 -1.02 1.35
CA LYS A 193 -21.95 -2.14 0.61
C LYS A 193 -21.17 -3.44 0.74
N GLU A 194 -19.95 -3.40 1.27
CA GLU A 194 -19.04 -4.54 1.34
C GLU A 194 -19.01 -5.23 2.70
N LYS A 195 -18.47 -6.46 2.68
CA LYS A 195 -18.16 -7.26 3.87
C LYS A 195 -16.69 -7.69 3.79
N PHE A 196 -15.84 -7.10 4.62
CA PHE A 196 -14.39 -7.27 4.56
C PHE A 196 -13.89 -8.46 5.37
N ASP A 197 -12.89 -9.14 4.84
CA ASP A 197 -12.07 -10.14 5.52
C ASP A 197 -10.80 -9.49 6.12
N LEU A 198 -10.29 -8.41 5.47
CA LEU A 198 -9.16 -7.63 5.93
C LEU A 198 -9.37 -6.15 5.60
N VAL A 199 -9.01 -5.28 6.55
CA VAL A 199 -8.94 -3.84 6.35
C VAL A 199 -7.56 -3.37 6.78
N THR A 200 -6.83 -2.67 5.90
CA THR A 200 -5.60 -1.96 6.27
C THR A 200 -5.85 -0.46 6.27
N ILE A 201 -5.28 0.28 7.23
CA ILE A 201 -5.58 1.70 7.43
C ILE A 201 -4.29 2.51 7.58
N ASP A 202 -4.17 3.60 6.80
CA ASP A 202 -3.12 4.62 6.95
C ASP A 202 -3.04 5.10 8.39
N THR A 203 -1.82 5.20 8.91
CA THR A 203 -1.57 5.65 10.28
C THR A 203 -0.34 6.56 10.32
N THR A 204 -0.11 7.31 9.25
CA THR A 204 1.10 8.11 9.07
C THR A 204 1.30 9.15 10.17
N MET A 205 0.25 9.85 10.57
CA MET A 205 0.33 10.91 11.59
C MET A 205 0.28 10.36 13.02
N ALA A 206 -0.22 9.17 13.21
CA ALA A 206 -0.25 8.40 14.47
C ALA A 206 -0.43 9.27 15.73
N LEU A 207 0.59 9.35 16.61
CA LEU A 207 0.50 10.07 17.89
C LEU A 207 0.85 11.55 17.79
N VAL A 208 1.54 11.99 16.72
CA VAL A 208 1.94 13.41 16.57
C VAL A 208 0.74 14.32 16.31
N GLU A 209 -0.21 13.84 15.50
CA GLU A 209 -1.48 14.51 15.25
C GLU A 209 -2.62 13.49 15.35
N PRO A 210 -3.04 13.13 16.57
CA PRO A 210 -3.97 12.01 16.79
C PRO A 210 -5.31 12.15 16.08
N ASP A 211 -5.77 13.39 15.87
CA ASP A 211 -7.05 13.73 15.25
C ASP A 211 -6.91 14.15 13.77
N CYS A 212 -5.73 13.95 13.17
CA CYS A 212 -5.50 14.27 11.75
C CYS A 212 -6.42 13.43 10.86
N ARG A 213 -7.15 14.11 9.96
CA ARG A 213 -8.17 13.51 9.08
C ARG A 213 -7.88 13.72 7.60
N ARG A 214 -6.95 14.61 7.27
CA ARG A 214 -6.67 15.03 5.89
C ARG A 214 -5.29 14.58 5.48
N ASN A 215 -5.15 14.17 4.22
CA ASN A 215 -3.92 13.66 3.64
C ASN A 215 -3.49 12.30 4.22
N HIS A 216 -3.45 12.19 5.54
CA HIS A 216 -3.15 10.99 6.33
C HIS A 216 -3.99 10.98 7.61
N MET A 217 -3.94 9.85 8.34
CA MET A 217 -4.73 9.69 9.57
C MET A 217 -3.87 9.59 10.84
N GLY A 218 -4.40 10.21 11.91
CA GLY A 218 -3.93 10.02 13.28
C GLY A 218 -4.65 8.86 13.97
N VAL A 219 -4.14 8.42 15.13
CA VAL A 219 -4.65 7.22 15.82
C VAL A 219 -6.14 7.27 16.17
N ASN A 220 -6.65 8.46 16.56
CA ASN A 220 -8.08 8.61 16.88
C ASN A 220 -8.95 8.45 15.65
N VAL A 221 -8.50 8.95 14.50
CA VAL A 221 -9.23 8.86 13.23
C VAL A 221 -9.21 7.44 12.69
N VAL A 222 -8.09 6.72 12.81
CA VAL A 222 -8.01 5.27 12.51
C VAL A 222 -9.01 4.48 13.35
N ALA A 223 -9.10 4.77 14.65
CA ALA A 223 -10.08 4.14 15.53
C ALA A 223 -11.53 4.47 15.10
N GLU A 224 -11.80 5.71 14.72
CA GLU A 224 -13.12 6.12 14.20
C GLU A 224 -13.51 5.38 12.92
N VAL A 225 -12.58 5.21 11.96
CA VAL A 225 -12.81 4.40 10.75
C VAL A 225 -13.19 2.97 11.13
N ALA A 226 -12.44 2.34 12.04
CA ALA A 226 -12.72 0.99 12.51
C ALA A 226 -14.09 0.88 13.18
N GLU A 227 -14.48 1.86 14.00
CA GLU A 227 -15.80 1.91 14.64
C GLU A 227 -16.93 2.09 13.63
N ARG A 228 -16.77 2.98 12.62
CA ARG A 228 -17.75 3.15 11.55
C ARG A 228 -17.96 1.84 10.78
N LEU A 229 -16.88 1.13 10.42
CA LEU A 229 -16.98 -0.16 9.76
C LEU A 229 -17.72 -1.21 10.61
N ARG A 230 -17.47 -1.26 11.92
CA ARG A 230 -18.19 -2.14 12.87
C ARG A 230 -19.67 -1.77 12.96
N ALA A 231 -19.98 -0.51 13.19
CA ALA A 231 -21.34 -0.01 13.34
C ALA A 231 -22.19 -0.24 12.10
N LYS A 232 -21.60 -0.16 10.92
CA LYS A 232 -22.25 -0.42 9.62
C LYS A 232 -22.26 -1.90 9.27
N GLY A 233 -21.67 -2.75 10.12
CA GLY A 233 -21.60 -4.19 9.90
C GLY A 233 -20.81 -4.56 8.62
N CYS A 234 -19.77 -3.79 8.27
CA CYS A 234 -18.92 -4.03 7.10
C CYS A 234 -17.87 -5.13 7.32
N LEU A 235 -17.74 -5.64 8.53
CA LEU A 235 -16.74 -6.63 8.89
C LEU A 235 -17.35 -8.04 8.93
N LYS A 236 -16.67 -9.02 8.33
CA LYS A 236 -16.97 -10.43 8.54
C LYS A 236 -16.53 -10.87 9.94
N GLU A 237 -17.03 -11.99 10.45
CA GLU A 237 -16.77 -12.48 11.81
C GLU A 237 -15.28 -12.52 12.19
N ASN A 238 -14.42 -12.96 11.26
CA ASN A 238 -12.96 -13.07 11.47
C ASN A 238 -12.18 -11.95 10.76
N CYS A 239 -12.82 -10.82 10.47
CA CYS A 239 -12.13 -9.72 9.81
C CYS A 239 -11.02 -9.16 10.69
N ARG A 240 -9.85 -8.96 10.08
CA ARG A 240 -8.72 -8.29 10.74
C ARG A 240 -8.64 -6.84 10.30
N ILE A 241 -8.39 -5.95 11.25
CA ILE A 241 -8.13 -4.52 11.00
C ILE A 241 -6.68 -4.26 11.38
N VAL A 242 -5.90 -3.72 10.45
CA VAL A 242 -4.45 -3.56 10.60
C VAL A 242 -4.05 -2.13 10.26
N SER A 243 -3.43 -1.41 11.19
CA SER A 243 -2.82 -0.09 10.95
C SER A 243 -1.48 -0.25 10.26
N THR A 244 -1.18 0.60 9.27
CA THR A 244 0.03 0.54 8.44
C THR A 244 0.43 1.93 7.97
N HIS A 245 1.45 2.03 7.10
CA HIS A 245 1.94 3.28 6.52
C HIS A 245 2.39 4.29 7.59
N ILE A 246 3.33 3.87 8.43
CA ILE A 246 3.74 4.59 9.64
C ILE A 246 4.99 5.43 9.34
N SER A 247 4.95 6.73 9.66
CA SER A 247 6.08 7.65 9.54
C SER A 247 6.94 7.65 10.81
N HIS A 248 8.26 7.87 10.67
CA HIS A 248 9.11 8.17 11.83
C HIS A 248 8.75 9.51 12.49
N ASN A 249 8.11 10.42 11.73
CA ASN A 249 7.60 11.69 12.24
C ASN A 249 6.35 11.54 13.12
N SER A 250 5.77 10.37 13.17
CA SER A 250 4.59 10.05 13.98
C SER A 250 4.85 10.07 15.50
N LEU A 251 6.13 10.16 15.91
CA LEU A 251 6.60 10.09 17.29
C LEU A 251 6.18 8.81 18.03
N ALA A 252 5.94 7.72 17.29
CA ALA A 252 5.45 6.45 17.82
C ALA A 252 6.40 5.30 17.49
N ARG A 253 6.76 4.52 18.49
CA ARG A 253 7.38 3.20 18.34
C ARG A 253 6.29 2.18 18.05
N HIS A 254 6.66 1.01 17.55
CA HIS A 254 5.70 -0.07 17.33
C HIS A 254 4.90 -0.40 18.60
N ALA A 255 5.57 -0.51 19.75
CA ALA A 255 4.94 -0.81 21.03
C ALA A 255 3.94 0.27 21.50
N ASP A 256 4.20 1.55 21.20
CA ASP A 256 3.30 2.65 21.54
C ASP A 256 2.00 2.54 20.76
N LEU A 257 2.10 2.16 19.48
CA LEU A 257 0.94 1.92 18.62
C LEU A 257 0.18 0.65 19.04
N GLU A 258 0.88 -0.46 19.36
CA GLU A 258 0.24 -1.66 19.89
C GLU A 258 -0.53 -1.35 21.18
N ALA A 259 0.04 -0.57 22.10
CA ALA A 259 -0.64 -0.16 23.34
C ALA A 259 -1.93 0.64 23.07
N PHE A 260 -1.96 1.48 22.04
CA PHE A 260 -3.15 2.23 21.66
C PHE A 260 -4.18 1.36 20.93
N PHE A 261 -3.75 0.56 19.95
CA PHE A 261 -4.63 -0.11 19.00
C PHE A 261 -5.15 -1.48 19.47
N THR A 262 -4.34 -2.28 20.20
CA THR A 262 -4.73 -3.63 20.62
C THR A 262 -6.02 -3.65 21.45
N PRO A 263 -6.23 -2.74 22.45
CA PRO A 263 -7.50 -2.71 23.18
C PRO A 263 -8.73 -2.38 22.32
N ARG A 264 -8.49 -1.86 21.12
CA ARG A 264 -9.53 -1.49 20.13
C ARG A 264 -9.73 -2.55 19.05
N GLY A 265 -9.06 -3.71 19.17
CA GLY A 265 -9.13 -4.78 18.18
C GLY A 265 -8.54 -4.36 16.82
N ILE A 266 -7.51 -3.53 16.83
CA ILE A 266 -6.74 -3.11 15.66
C ILE A 266 -5.30 -3.59 15.86
N GLU A 267 -4.74 -4.24 14.86
CA GLU A 267 -3.35 -4.70 14.88
C GLU A 267 -2.43 -3.64 14.28
N VAL A 268 -1.14 -3.73 14.57
CA VAL A 268 -0.12 -2.86 13.99
C VAL A 268 0.74 -3.68 13.04
N ALA A 269 0.78 -3.30 11.77
CA ALA A 269 1.60 -3.97 10.78
C ALA A 269 3.10 -3.80 11.06
N TYR A 270 3.87 -4.77 10.63
CA TYR A 270 5.34 -4.74 10.56
C TYR A 270 5.80 -5.45 9.30
N ASP A 271 7.01 -5.14 8.86
CA ASP A 271 7.57 -5.71 7.63
C ASP A 271 7.70 -7.23 7.74
N GLY A 272 7.13 -7.93 6.78
CA GLY A 272 7.05 -9.40 6.77
C GLY A 272 5.81 -10.00 7.43
N MET A 273 4.94 -9.20 8.07
CA MET A 273 3.68 -9.70 8.65
C MET A 273 2.82 -10.36 7.58
N ILE A 274 2.26 -11.53 7.92
CA ILE A 274 1.36 -12.31 7.05
C ILE A 274 -0.02 -12.40 7.71
N VAL A 275 -1.05 -12.15 6.92
CA VAL A 275 -2.45 -12.34 7.30
C VAL A 275 -3.07 -13.37 6.37
N GLU A 276 -3.52 -14.47 6.94
CA GLU A 276 -4.33 -15.48 6.23
C GLU A 276 -5.81 -15.16 6.44
N ILE A 277 -6.57 -15.03 5.36
CA ILE A 277 -8.00 -14.67 5.38
C ILE A 277 -8.84 -15.64 4.57
#